data_46604657e9d0df3e719af7684929348f
#
_entry.id   46604657e9d0df3e719af7684929348f
#
_cell.length_a   1.000
_cell.length_b   1.000
_cell.length_c   1.000
_cell.angle_alpha   90.00
_cell.angle_beta   90.00
_cell.angle_gamma   90.00
#
_symmetry.space_group_name_H-M   'P 1'
#
loop_
_entity.id
_entity.type
_entity.pdbx_description
1 polymer ?
#
loop_
_entity_poly.entity_id
_entity_poly.type
_entity_poly.pdbx_seq_one_letter_code
_entity_poly.pdbx_strand_id
1 'polypeptide(L)'
;MGVYLNSKKPYALYKKIAQSVYFVDKTAMLNELIPIVDQDDDSAAVQTGDRDLRYICITRPRRFGKTVAADMIASFFGKGIDSRSIFEKLSIRKNSRFEKHLNKHNVIHISFNEVPKNCKTYEHYIGRIEQRLTADLMQNFPNLSLSGDEAVWDILNDI
;
A
#
# COMPACT_ATOMS: atom_id res chain seq x y z
N MET A 1 14.91 0.58 2.93
CA MET A 1 13.82 0.39 1.94
C MET A 1 13.52 -1.09 1.86
N GLY A 2 12.29 -1.45 2.15
CA GLY A 2 11.95 -2.84 2.42
C GLY A 2 11.51 -3.62 1.19
N VAL A 3 11.32 -4.92 1.40
CA VAL A 3 10.74 -5.83 0.41
C VAL A 3 9.23 -5.61 0.30
N TYR A 4 8.58 -5.41 1.45
CA TYR A 4 7.13 -5.20 1.58
C TYR A 4 6.78 -3.78 2.02
N LEU A 5 7.53 -3.23 2.99
CA LEU A 5 7.32 -1.88 3.50
C LEU A 5 7.99 -0.86 2.58
N ASN A 6 7.18 0.07 2.07
CA ASN A 6 7.62 1.14 1.17
C ASN A 6 8.44 0.62 -0.04
N SER A 7 8.02 -0.52 -0.59
CA SER A 7 8.70 -1.19 -1.69
C SER A 7 8.64 -0.36 -2.98
N LYS A 8 9.75 -0.35 -3.74
CA LYS A 8 9.80 0.28 -5.07
C LYS A 8 9.16 -0.56 -6.17
N LYS A 9 8.90 -1.84 -5.92
CA LYS A 9 8.38 -2.77 -6.93
C LYS A 9 7.03 -2.32 -7.50
N PRO A 10 6.01 -1.97 -6.67
CA PRO A 10 4.73 -1.46 -7.18
C PRO A 10 4.89 -0.23 -8.08
N TYR A 11 5.71 0.73 -7.66
CA TYR A 11 5.97 1.93 -8.45
C TYR A 11 6.59 1.63 -9.82
N ALA A 12 7.60 0.76 -9.86
CA ALA A 12 8.25 0.38 -11.12
C ALA A 12 7.27 -0.29 -12.08
N LEU A 13 6.38 -1.14 -11.56
CA LEU A 13 5.33 -1.81 -12.35
C LEU A 13 4.28 -0.81 -12.82
N TYR A 14 3.76 0.04 -11.92
CA TYR A 14 2.75 1.04 -12.28
C TYR A 14 3.29 2.08 -13.28
N LYS A 15 4.53 2.57 -13.09
CA LYS A 15 5.19 3.48 -14.02
C LYS A 15 5.24 2.93 -15.43
N LYS A 16 5.62 1.65 -15.58
CA LYS A 16 5.67 0.98 -16.88
C LYS A 16 4.29 0.94 -17.55
N ILE A 17 3.24 0.68 -16.77
CA ILE A 17 1.86 0.64 -17.27
C ILE A 17 1.36 2.05 -17.61
N ALA A 18 1.62 3.05 -16.76
CA ALA A 18 1.19 4.43 -16.98
C ALA A 18 1.84 5.06 -18.23
N GLN A 19 2.96 4.53 -18.69
CA GLN A 19 3.63 4.94 -19.92
C GLN A 19 3.16 4.16 -21.18
N SER A 20 2.26 3.19 -21.01
CA SER A 20 1.71 2.41 -22.12
C SER A 20 0.75 3.24 -22.97
N VAL A 21 0.76 3.00 -24.29
CA VAL A 21 -0.18 3.64 -25.24
C VAL A 21 -1.65 3.34 -24.93
N TYR A 22 -1.91 2.19 -24.31
CA TYR A 22 -3.28 1.76 -23.93
C TYR A 22 -3.59 2.01 -22.46
N PHE A 23 -2.87 2.93 -21.83
CA PHE A 23 -3.12 3.27 -20.43
C PHE A 23 -4.50 3.91 -20.25
N VAL A 24 -5.25 3.41 -19.30
CA VAL A 24 -6.53 3.98 -18.87
C VAL A 24 -6.36 4.51 -17.46
N ASP A 25 -6.56 5.81 -17.29
CA ASP A 25 -6.48 6.46 -15.96
C ASP A 25 -7.63 5.98 -15.07
N LYS A 26 -7.28 5.30 -13.99
CA LYS A 26 -8.19 4.83 -12.94
C LYS A 26 -7.93 5.50 -11.59
N THR A 27 -7.13 6.58 -11.58
CA THR A 27 -6.75 7.25 -10.32
C THR A 27 -7.92 7.94 -9.63
N ALA A 28 -9.06 8.12 -10.30
CA ALA A 28 -10.29 8.57 -9.65
C ALA A 28 -10.69 7.71 -8.44
N MET A 29 -10.31 6.40 -8.44
CA MET A 29 -10.53 5.51 -7.29
C MET A 29 -9.82 6.00 -6.01
N LEU A 30 -8.71 6.71 -6.12
CA LEU A 30 -8.00 7.27 -4.97
C LEU A 30 -8.83 8.33 -4.22
N ASN A 31 -9.80 8.98 -4.89
CA ASN A 31 -10.70 9.92 -4.24
C ASN A 31 -11.59 9.26 -3.18
N GLU A 32 -11.91 7.97 -3.37
CA GLU A 32 -12.68 7.18 -2.41
C GLU A 32 -11.82 6.68 -1.25
N LEU A 33 -10.52 6.51 -1.47
CA LEU A 33 -9.57 6.01 -0.45
C LEU A 33 -9.03 7.13 0.44
N ILE A 34 -8.80 8.32 -0.10
CA ILE A 34 -8.25 9.46 0.64
C ILE A 34 -9.06 9.80 1.90
N PRO A 35 -10.40 9.89 1.87
CA PRO A 35 -11.19 10.15 3.08
C PRO A 35 -11.02 9.09 4.16
N ILE A 36 -10.74 7.85 3.78
CA ILE A 36 -10.57 6.73 4.71
C ILE A 36 -9.22 6.84 5.42
N VAL A 37 -8.18 7.21 4.67
CA VAL A 37 -6.83 7.43 5.21
C VAL A 37 -6.76 8.69 6.10
N ASP A 38 -7.66 9.65 5.89
CA ASP A 38 -7.75 10.88 6.70
C ASP A 38 -8.51 10.69 8.02
N GLN A 39 -9.16 9.55 8.26
CA GLN A 39 -10.00 9.34 9.47
C GLN A 39 -9.21 9.34 10.80
N ASP A 40 -7.88 9.25 10.74
CA ASP A 40 -7.01 9.36 11.91
C ASP A 40 -6.83 10.83 12.39
N ASP A 41 -7.27 11.82 11.63
CA ASP A 41 -7.38 13.22 12.08
C ASP A 41 -8.77 13.43 12.71
N ASP A 42 -8.86 13.68 14.01
CA ASP A 42 -10.02 13.89 14.87
C ASP A 42 -11.09 14.90 14.36
N SER A 43 -10.92 15.45 13.18
CA SER A 43 -11.72 16.56 12.66
C SER A 43 -12.81 16.19 11.64
N ALA A 44 -12.90 14.94 11.22
CA ALA A 44 -13.89 14.51 10.23
C ALA A 44 -14.49 13.14 10.55
N ALA A 45 -15.18 13.02 11.69
CA ALA A 45 -16.16 11.95 11.87
C ALA A 45 -17.22 12.10 10.76
N VAL A 46 -16.95 11.47 9.61
CA VAL A 46 -18.02 11.22 8.64
C VAL A 46 -19.00 10.31 9.36
N GLN A 47 -20.15 10.86 9.73
CA GLN A 47 -21.32 10.17 10.26
C GLN A 47 -21.89 9.24 9.16
N THR A 48 -21.12 8.22 8.81
CA THR A 48 -21.60 7.06 8.06
C THR A 48 -21.69 5.94 9.07
N GLY A 49 -22.90 5.78 9.62
CA GLY A 49 -23.21 4.84 10.69
C GLY A 49 -22.42 3.54 10.62
N ASP A 50 -21.87 3.14 11.74
CA ASP A 50 -21.43 1.82 12.19
C ASP A 50 -20.63 0.92 11.20
N ARG A 51 -20.03 1.49 10.15
CA ARG A 51 -19.20 0.73 9.21
C ARG A 51 -17.73 1.06 9.44
N ASP A 52 -16.97 0.08 9.87
CA ASP A 52 -15.50 0.13 9.85
C ASP A 52 -15.01 0.18 8.40
N LEU A 53 -14.78 1.39 7.88
CA LEU A 53 -14.31 1.60 6.51
C LEU A 53 -12.83 1.24 6.31
N ARG A 54 -12.12 0.81 7.36
CA ARG A 54 -10.70 0.43 7.28
C ARG A 54 -10.46 -0.80 6.42
N TYR A 55 -11.48 -1.66 6.28
CA TYR A 55 -11.38 -2.89 5.49
C TYR A 55 -12.07 -2.73 4.13
N ILE A 56 -11.26 -2.63 3.06
CA ILE A 56 -11.76 -2.44 1.70
C ILE A 56 -11.47 -3.69 0.88
N CYS A 57 -12.50 -4.28 0.28
CA CYS A 57 -12.36 -5.38 -0.66
C CYS A 57 -12.70 -4.91 -2.08
N ILE A 58 -11.71 -4.99 -2.99
CA ILE A 58 -11.89 -4.67 -4.40
C ILE A 58 -12.04 -5.96 -5.20
N THR A 59 -13.27 -6.26 -5.63
CA THR A 59 -13.57 -7.43 -6.45
C THR A 59 -13.71 -7.03 -7.91
N ARG A 60 -12.99 -7.73 -8.79
CA ARG A 60 -13.05 -7.56 -10.27
C ARG A 60 -12.77 -8.90 -10.93
N PRO A 61 -13.30 -9.18 -12.12
CA PRO A 61 -12.93 -10.35 -12.89
C PRO A 61 -11.41 -10.43 -13.14
N ARG A 62 -10.92 -11.59 -13.56
CA ARG A 62 -9.53 -11.74 -13.99
C ARG A 62 -9.22 -10.77 -15.14
N ARG A 63 -8.00 -10.24 -15.19
CA ARG A 63 -7.49 -9.29 -16.20
C ARG A 63 -8.11 -7.88 -16.19
N PHE A 64 -8.96 -7.55 -15.20
CA PHE A 64 -9.53 -6.21 -15.04
C PHE A 64 -8.66 -5.25 -14.19
N GLY A 65 -7.38 -5.56 -14.02
CA GLY A 65 -6.39 -4.63 -13.48
C GLY A 65 -6.36 -4.53 -11.95
N LYS A 66 -6.76 -5.59 -11.20
CA LYS A 66 -6.66 -5.59 -9.72
C LYS A 66 -5.25 -5.31 -9.22
N THR A 67 -4.26 -6.02 -9.77
CA THR A 67 -2.83 -5.83 -9.42
C THR A 67 -2.37 -4.41 -9.77
N VAL A 68 -2.78 -3.90 -10.94
CA VAL A 68 -2.46 -2.52 -11.34
C VAL A 68 -3.07 -1.50 -10.38
N ALA A 69 -4.28 -1.73 -9.89
CA ALA A 69 -4.91 -0.87 -8.88
C ALA A 69 -4.14 -0.91 -7.55
N ALA A 70 -3.72 -2.09 -7.09
CA ALA A 70 -2.90 -2.23 -5.89
C ALA A 70 -1.53 -1.54 -6.05
N ASP A 71 -0.87 -1.71 -7.19
CA ASP A 71 0.40 -1.05 -7.50
C ASP A 71 0.23 0.47 -7.59
N MET A 72 -0.89 0.97 -8.14
CA MET A 72 -1.25 2.38 -8.19
C MET A 72 -1.41 2.97 -6.78
N ILE A 73 -2.19 2.31 -5.93
CA ILE A 73 -2.42 2.73 -4.54
C ILE A 73 -1.09 2.81 -3.78
N ALA A 74 -0.29 1.75 -3.83
CA ALA A 74 1.01 1.69 -3.18
C ALA A 74 1.98 2.77 -3.72
N SER A 75 1.92 3.08 -5.01
CA SER A 75 2.75 4.12 -5.63
C SER A 75 2.32 5.52 -5.25
N PHE A 76 1.02 5.75 -5.06
CA PHE A 76 0.51 7.07 -4.68
C PHE A 76 0.82 7.39 -3.22
N PHE A 77 0.48 6.50 -2.30
CA PHE A 77 0.63 6.74 -0.87
C PHE A 77 2.06 6.52 -0.34
N GLY A 78 2.83 5.60 -0.95
CA GLY A 78 4.09 5.08 -0.39
C GLY A 78 5.20 6.12 -0.21
N LYS A 79 5.79 6.20 0.99
CA LYS A 79 6.99 6.96 1.29
C LYS A 79 8.24 6.42 0.58
N GLY A 80 9.22 7.28 0.39
CA GLY A 80 10.54 6.88 -0.15
C GLY A 80 10.57 6.66 -1.65
N ILE A 81 9.48 7.03 -2.34
CA ILE A 81 9.33 7.00 -3.79
C ILE A 81 8.88 8.39 -4.22
N ASP A 82 9.44 8.93 -5.29
CA ASP A 82 8.89 10.10 -5.94
C ASP A 82 8.07 9.65 -7.16
N SER A 83 6.76 9.63 -7.00
CA SER A 83 5.81 9.27 -8.05
C SER A 83 5.09 10.48 -8.66
N ARG A 84 5.42 11.68 -8.25
CA ARG A 84 4.79 12.95 -8.67
C ARG A 84 4.69 13.07 -10.18
N SER A 85 5.77 12.81 -10.90
CA SER A 85 5.84 12.95 -12.36
C SER A 85 4.79 12.11 -13.12
N ILE A 86 4.26 11.06 -12.49
CA ILE A 86 3.18 10.24 -13.04
C ILE A 86 1.84 10.85 -12.65
N PHE A 87 1.60 11.04 -11.35
CA PHE A 87 0.26 11.39 -10.83
C PHE A 87 -0.18 12.82 -11.13
N GLU A 88 0.75 13.75 -11.34
CA GLU A 88 0.44 15.13 -11.77
C GLU A 88 -0.32 15.22 -13.09
N LYS A 89 -0.18 14.21 -13.95
CA LYS A 89 -0.80 14.15 -15.28
C LYS A 89 -2.15 13.42 -15.26
N LEU A 90 -2.55 12.87 -14.12
CA LEU A 90 -3.70 12.01 -13.96
C LEU A 90 -4.85 12.73 -13.23
N SER A 91 -6.05 12.17 -13.31
CA SER A 91 -7.26 12.79 -12.77
C SER A 91 -7.21 13.08 -11.27
N ILE A 92 -6.47 12.30 -10.51
CA ILE A 92 -6.28 12.49 -9.05
C ILE A 92 -5.62 13.84 -8.71
N ARG A 93 -4.88 14.46 -9.63
CA ARG A 93 -4.25 15.77 -9.42
C ARG A 93 -5.26 16.86 -9.04
N LYS A 94 -6.52 16.70 -9.47
CA LYS A 94 -7.62 17.65 -9.15
C LYS A 94 -8.12 17.54 -7.71
N ASN A 95 -7.73 16.50 -6.97
CA ASN A 95 -8.14 16.36 -5.58
C ASN A 95 -7.42 17.39 -4.71
N SER A 96 -8.17 18.11 -3.86
CA SER A 96 -7.62 19.14 -2.96
C SER A 96 -6.61 18.59 -1.95
N ARG A 97 -6.72 17.30 -1.60
CA ARG A 97 -5.84 16.61 -0.66
C ARG A 97 -4.68 15.88 -1.34
N PHE A 98 -4.47 16.07 -2.64
CA PHE A 98 -3.40 15.43 -3.42
C PHE A 98 -2.02 15.60 -2.76
N GLU A 99 -1.66 16.82 -2.40
CA GLU A 99 -0.37 17.14 -1.81
C GLU A 99 -0.19 16.57 -0.39
N LYS A 100 -1.29 16.46 0.36
CA LYS A 100 -1.30 15.89 1.72
C LYS A 100 -0.93 14.42 1.70
N HIS A 101 -1.34 13.67 0.68
CA HIS A 101 -1.23 12.21 0.65
C HIS A 101 -0.17 11.65 -0.29
N LEU A 102 0.21 12.39 -1.34
CA LEU A 102 1.18 11.90 -2.31
C LEU A 102 2.53 11.60 -1.65
N ASN A 103 2.91 10.33 -1.62
CA ASN A 103 4.17 9.81 -1.06
C ASN A 103 4.40 10.17 0.43
N LYS A 104 3.33 10.17 1.23
CA LYS A 104 3.39 10.56 2.66
C LYS A 104 3.19 9.42 3.64
N HIS A 105 2.71 8.26 3.19
CA HIS A 105 2.30 7.17 4.07
C HIS A 105 3.27 5.99 4.03
N ASN A 106 3.34 5.25 5.14
CA ASN A 106 3.96 3.94 5.15
C ASN A 106 2.99 2.93 4.52
N VAL A 107 3.45 2.21 3.51
CA VAL A 107 2.62 1.26 2.76
C VAL A 107 3.27 -0.11 2.81
N ILE A 108 2.53 -1.09 3.32
CA ILE A 108 2.87 -2.51 3.24
C ILE A 108 2.14 -3.08 2.02
N HIS A 109 2.90 -3.55 1.03
CA HIS A 109 2.36 -4.16 -0.18
C HIS A 109 2.79 -5.62 -0.27
N ILE A 110 1.82 -6.54 -0.14
CA ILE A 110 2.04 -7.98 -0.21
C ILE A 110 1.26 -8.56 -1.39
N SER A 111 1.94 -9.35 -2.23
CA SER A 111 1.33 -10.09 -3.32
C SER A 111 1.40 -11.59 -3.04
N PHE A 112 0.26 -12.24 -2.97
CA PHE A 112 0.15 -13.69 -2.79
C PHE A 112 0.21 -14.48 -4.11
N ASN A 113 0.43 -13.81 -5.25
CA ASN A 113 0.44 -14.45 -6.56
C ASN A 113 1.71 -15.26 -6.85
N GLU A 114 2.77 -15.02 -6.11
CA GLU A 114 4.08 -15.64 -6.34
C GLU A 114 4.52 -16.40 -5.08
N VAL A 115 4.19 -17.68 -5.01
CA VAL A 115 4.73 -18.56 -3.97
C VAL A 115 6.15 -18.98 -4.40
N PRO A 116 7.20 -18.68 -3.61
CA PRO A 116 8.57 -19.11 -3.94
C PRO A 116 8.67 -20.63 -4.02
N LYS A 117 9.43 -21.13 -5.00
CA LYS A 117 9.57 -22.59 -5.26
C LYS A 117 10.06 -23.38 -4.05
N ASN A 118 10.74 -22.75 -3.11
CA ASN A 118 11.26 -23.36 -1.89
C ASN A 118 10.25 -23.38 -0.72
N CYS A 119 9.07 -22.75 -0.86
CA CYS A 119 8.00 -22.80 0.13
C CYS A 119 7.10 -24.02 -0.16
N LYS A 120 7.25 -25.07 0.62
CA LYS A 120 6.53 -26.33 0.42
C LYS A 120 5.17 -26.37 1.14
N THR A 121 4.98 -25.57 2.19
CA THR A 121 3.74 -25.47 2.96
C THR A 121 3.28 -24.03 3.06
N TYR A 122 2.00 -23.85 3.42
CA TYR A 122 1.42 -22.52 3.64
C TYR A 122 2.09 -21.81 4.83
N GLU A 123 2.31 -22.52 5.91
CA GLU A 123 2.95 -22.00 7.13
C GLU A 123 4.36 -21.48 6.84
N HIS A 124 5.13 -22.24 6.05
CA HIS A 124 6.46 -21.81 5.63
C HIS A 124 6.42 -20.53 4.77
N TYR A 125 5.38 -20.40 3.94
CA TYR A 125 5.20 -19.20 3.12
C TYR A 125 4.84 -17.97 3.96
N ILE A 126 3.90 -18.11 4.90
CA ILE A 126 3.51 -17.03 5.83
C ILE A 126 4.70 -16.64 6.71
N GLY A 127 5.37 -17.59 7.35
CA GLY A 127 6.54 -17.30 8.18
C GLY A 127 7.66 -16.55 7.43
N ARG A 128 7.82 -16.83 6.13
CA ARG A 128 8.74 -16.07 5.27
C ARG A 128 8.30 -14.62 5.06
N ILE A 129 6.99 -14.36 4.90
CA ILE A 129 6.45 -13.00 4.78
C ILE A 129 6.68 -12.25 6.09
N GLU A 130 6.33 -12.86 7.22
CA GLU A 130 6.51 -12.29 8.55
C GLU A 130 7.95 -11.93 8.83
N GLN A 131 8.90 -12.84 8.63
CA GLN A 131 10.33 -12.57 8.79
C GLN A 131 10.81 -11.37 7.98
N ARG A 132 10.40 -11.27 6.73
CA ARG A 132 10.82 -10.17 5.86
C ARG A 132 10.18 -8.85 6.23
N LEU A 133 8.90 -8.88 6.61
CA LEU A 133 8.19 -7.70 7.07
C LEU A 133 8.78 -7.19 8.38
N THR A 134 9.06 -8.08 9.34
CA THR A 134 9.77 -7.72 10.58
C THR A 134 11.13 -7.06 10.27
N ALA A 135 11.92 -7.63 9.36
CA ALA A 135 13.20 -7.04 8.97
C ALA A 135 13.03 -5.65 8.32
N ASP A 136 11.98 -5.47 7.49
CA ASP A 136 11.66 -4.18 6.89
C ASP A 136 11.25 -3.15 7.96
N LEU A 137 10.46 -3.55 8.96
CA LEU A 137 10.02 -2.70 10.07
C LEU A 137 11.21 -2.27 10.94
N MET A 138 12.05 -3.21 11.36
CA MET A 138 13.26 -2.93 12.14
C MET A 138 14.20 -1.94 11.42
N GLN A 139 14.35 -2.08 10.11
CA GLN A 139 15.19 -1.19 9.31
C GLN A 139 14.63 0.23 9.24
N ASN A 140 13.31 0.39 9.19
CA ASN A 140 12.67 1.70 9.03
C ASN A 140 12.36 2.36 10.39
N PHE A 141 12.24 1.59 11.46
CA PHE A 141 11.95 2.04 12.81
C PHE A 141 12.98 1.48 13.81
N PRO A 142 14.22 1.99 13.82
CA PRO A 142 15.32 1.43 14.63
C PRO A 142 15.12 1.56 16.14
N ASN A 143 14.15 2.37 16.58
CA ASN A 143 13.83 2.57 17.99
C ASN A 143 12.81 1.54 18.53
N LEU A 144 12.29 0.63 17.69
CA LEU A 144 11.43 -0.45 18.13
C LEU A 144 12.23 -1.48 18.93
N SER A 145 11.87 -1.65 20.19
CA SER A 145 12.41 -2.71 21.04
C SER A 145 11.57 -3.97 20.85
N LEU A 146 12.05 -4.92 20.04
CA LEU A 146 11.35 -6.19 19.86
C LEU A 146 11.83 -7.17 20.94
N SER A 147 10.90 -7.69 21.74
CA SER A 147 11.11 -8.85 22.58
C SER A 147 10.90 -10.11 21.75
N GLY A 148 11.85 -10.63 21.11
CA GLY A 148 11.98 -11.82 20.24
C GLY A 148 10.81 -12.77 19.91
N ASP A 149 9.67 -12.67 20.60
CA ASP A 149 8.47 -13.51 20.44
C ASP A 149 7.22 -12.70 19.96
N GLU A 150 7.37 -11.43 19.60
CA GLU A 150 6.24 -10.61 19.18
C GLU A 150 5.78 -10.94 17.77
N ALA A 151 4.46 -11.05 17.61
CA ALA A 151 3.86 -11.19 16.29
C ALA A 151 3.96 -9.88 15.50
N VAL A 152 4.00 -9.94 14.17
CA VAL A 152 4.14 -8.76 13.29
C VAL A 152 3.05 -7.70 13.54
N TRP A 153 1.83 -8.13 13.89
CA TRP A 153 0.72 -7.23 14.22
C TRP A 153 0.90 -6.49 15.53
N ASP A 154 1.58 -7.08 16.52
CA ASP A 154 1.91 -6.40 17.77
C ASP A 154 2.90 -5.27 17.47
N ILE A 155 3.90 -5.55 16.65
CA ILE A 155 4.89 -4.55 16.17
C ILE A 155 4.19 -3.41 15.41
N LEU A 156 3.19 -3.72 14.59
CA LEU A 156 2.46 -2.71 13.82
C LEU A 156 1.57 -1.82 14.69
N ASN A 157 1.12 -2.29 15.84
CA ASN A 157 0.35 -1.50 16.79
C ASN A 157 1.21 -0.49 17.57
N ASP A 158 2.53 -0.73 17.63
CA ASP A 158 3.49 0.12 18.36
C ASP A 158 4.11 1.24 17.49
N ILE A 159 3.75 1.29 16.20
CA ILE A 159 4.21 2.28 15.21
C ILE A 159 3.15 3.34 14.93
#